data_08faf63a991e6c3acbddf43c048f1e37
#
_entry.id   08faf63a991e6c3acbddf43c048f1e37
#
_cell.length_a   1.000
_cell.length_b   1.000
_cell.length_c   1.000
_cell.angle_alpha   90.00
_cell.angle_beta   90.00
_cell.angle_gamma   90.00
#
_symmetry.space_group_name_H-M   'P 1'
#
loop_
_entity.id
_entity.type
_entity.pdbx_description
1 polymer ?
#
loop_
_entity_poly.entity_id
_entity_poly.type
_entity_poly.pdbx_seq_one_letter_code
_entity_poly.pdbx_strand_id
1 'polypeptide(L)'
;MKNLNLKNLAVLVLVFALLLMTTACGAGQTVSDASSDTQPSQAANGTSGPAAEPQSFRIGICNYVDDASLNQIVENIQARLEEISKEKGVQFVIDYDNCNADATVMEQIIANFQSSGADLLVGVATPVAMRMQTATEDTQTPVVFAAVSDPIGAGLVESLEAPGSNVTGTSDYLDTAAVMKLIFAADPDASKIGLLYDAGQDSSTAAIASAKAYLDENGIEYVEHTGS
;
A
#
# COMPACT_ATOMS: atom_id res chain seq x y z
N MET A 1 -34.48 -13.92 -32.39
CA MET A 1 -33.61 -15.05 -32.57
C MET A 1 -32.24 -14.52 -33.01
N LYS A 2 -31.25 -14.52 -32.09
CA LYS A 2 -29.90 -14.00 -32.36
C LYS A 2 -29.09 -15.06 -33.08
N ASN A 3 -28.54 -14.71 -34.23
CA ASN A 3 -27.69 -15.58 -35.05
C ASN A 3 -26.41 -15.92 -34.31
N LEU A 4 -26.28 -17.18 -33.94
CA LEU A 4 -25.06 -17.73 -33.34
C LEU A 4 -23.98 -17.81 -34.44
N ASN A 5 -22.87 -17.11 -34.23
CA ASN A 5 -21.80 -16.94 -35.20
C ASN A 5 -21.06 -18.28 -35.35
N LEU A 6 -20.92 -18.77 -36.57
CA LEU A 6 -20.36 -20.09 -36.93
C LEU A 6 -18.94 -20.34 -36.37
N LYS A 7 -18.18 -19.26 -36.10
CA LYS A 7 -16.86 -19.31 -35.46
C LYS A 7 -16.92 -19.74 -33.99
N ASN A 8 -17.98 -19.36 -33.25
CA ASN A 8 -18.14 -19.71 -31.84
C ASN A 8 -18.63 -21.17 -31.67
N LEU A 9 -19.30 -21.73 -32.68
CA LEU A 9 -19.71 -23.11 -32.67
C LEU A 9 -18.54 -24.09 -32.89
N ALA A 10 -17.54 -23.70 -33.71
CA ALA A 10 -16.32 -24.46 -33.93
C ALA A 10 -15.43 -24.58 -32.67
N VAL A 11 -15.36 -23.51 -31.86
CA VAL A 11 -14.59 -23.49 -30.60
C VAL A 11 -15.27 -24.38 -29.54
N LEU A 12 -16.59 -24.40 -29.48
CA LEU A 12 -17.33 -25.19 -28.50
C LEU A 12 -17.18 -26.70 -28.77
N VAL A 13 -17.11 -27.11 -30.04
CA VAL A 13 -16.92 -28.53 -30.46
C VAL A 13 -15.48 -28.98 -30.15
N LEU A 14 -14.47 -28.09 -30.27
CA LEU A 14 -13.08 -28.43 -30.01
C LEU A 14 -12.80 -28.66 -28.52
N VAL A 15 -13.47 -27.90 -27.64
CA VAL A 15 -13.33 -28.05 -26.17
C VAL A 15 -14.00 -29.34 -25.66
N PHE A 16 -15.07 -29.81 -26.32
CA PHE A 16 -15.76 -31.04 -25.91
C PHE A 16 -15.02 -32.34 -26.34
N ALA A 17 -14.17 -32.26 -27.37
CA ALA A 17 -13.38 -33.39 -27.86
C ALA A 17 -12.14 -33.72 -27.02
N LEU A 18 -11.67 -32.80 -26.16
CA LEU A 18 -10.47 -32.99 -25.32
C LEU A 18 -10.75 -33.64 -23.95
N LEU A 19 -12.01 -33.90 -23.59
CA LEU A 19 -12.40 -34.39 -22.25
C LEU A 19 -12.68 -35.90 -22.19
N LEU A 20 -12.40 -36.69 -23.26
CA LEU A 20 -12.79 -38.11 -23.38
C LEU A 20 -11.63 -39.10 -23.43
N MET A 21 -10.43 -38.80 -22.99
CA MET A 21 -9.31 -39.74 -22.97
C MET A 21 -8.60 -39.82 -21.62
N THR A 22 -9.21 -40.42 -20.59
CA THR A 22 -8.47 -41.10 -19.50
C THR A 22 -9.36 -42.11 -18.79
N THR A 23 -9.49 -43.34 -19.34
CA THR A 23 -9.86 -44.54 -18.59
C THR A 23 -9.31 -45.76 -19.29
N ALA A 24 -8.29 -46.40 -18.70
CA ALA A 24 -7.93 -47.82 -18.85
C ALA A 24 -6.91 -48.10 -17.75
N CYS A 25 -7.25 -48.72 -16.65
CA CYS A 25 -7.46 -50.14 -16.40
C CYS A 25 -6.19 -51.00 -16.48
N GLY A 26 -5.84 -51.65 -15.39
CA GLY A 26 -4.84 -52.70 -15.30
C GLY A 26 -4.85 -53.37 -13.93
N ALA A 27 -5.64 -54.40 -13.78
CA ALA A 27 -5.74 -55.28 -12.60
C ALA A 27 -4.80 -56.52 -12.76
N GLY A 28 -4.46 -57.16 -11.63
CA GLY A 28 -3.81 -58.47 -11.57
C GLY A 28 -3.05 -58.62 -10.25
N GLN A 29 -3.62 -59.13 -9.21
CA GLN A 29 -3.78 -60.55 -8.69
C GLN A 29 -2.47 -61.17 -8.25
N THR A 30 -2.37 -61.40 -6.95
CA THR A 30 -2.46 -62.60 -6.06
C THR A 30 -1.13 -63.33 -5.93
N VAL A 31 -0.67 -63.96 -4.87
CA VAL A 31 -1.15 -64.65 -3.65
C VAL A 31 0.08 -64.93 -2.74
N SER A 32 -0.14 -64.96 -1.39
CA SER A 32 0.40 -65.89 -0.34
C SER A 32 1.90 -66.28 -0.33
N ASP A 33 2.63 -66.33 0.75
CA ASP A 33 2.41 -67.01 2.02
C ASP A 33 3.55 -66.73 3.01
N ALA A 34 3.20 -66.66 4.24
CA ALA A 34 3.81 -67.18 5.49
C ALA A 34 5.28 -66.92 5.89
N SER A 35 5.35 -66.38 7.09
CA SER A 35 6.13 -66.81 8.26
C SER A 35 7.50 -66.24 8.56
N SER A 36 7.52 -65.76 9.79
CA SER A 36 8.57 -65.84 10.84
C SER A 36 9.44 -64.61 11.09
N ASP A 37 9.09 -64.00 12.24
CA ASP A 37 9.98 -63.60 13.33
C ASP A 37 11.39 -63.05 13.00
N THR A 38 11.60 -61.81 13.28
CA THR A 38 12.61 -61.32 14.21
C THR A 38 12.57 -59.77 14.29
N GLN A 39 12.25 -59.24 15.45
CA GLN A 39 12.35 -57.81 15.78
C GLN A 39 13.79 -57.44 16.10
N PRO A 40 14.34 -56.38 15.53
CA PRO A 40 15.22 -55.50 16.19
C PRO A 40 14.68 -54.08 16.22
N SER A 41 14.72 -53.56 17.43
CA SER A 41 14.63 -52.17 17.85
C SER A 41 14.93 -51.16 16.72
N GLN A 42 13.91 -50.44 16.25
CA GLN A 42 14.10 -49.26 15.41
C GLN A 42 14.22 -48.03 16.32
N ALA A 43 15.40 -47.43 16.24
CA ALA A 43 15.64 -46.07 16.67
C ALA A 43 14.63 -45.14 15.97
N ALA A 44 14.00 -44.29 16.75
CA ALA A 44 13.12 -43.23 16.28
C ALA A 44 13.91 -42.29 15.34
N ASN A 45 13.77 -42.53 14.06
CA ASN A 45 14.18 -41.56 13.04
C ASN A 45 13.12 -40.46 13.05
N GLY A 46 13.41 -39.35 13.70
CA GLY A 46 12.61 -38.12 13.61
C GLY A 46 12.60 -37.64 12.15
N THR A 47 11.54 -37.95 11.44
CA THR A 47 11.27 -37.34 10.15
C THR A 47 10.93 -35.89 10.43
N SER A 48 11.95 -35.02 10.31
CA SER A 48 11.71 -33.59 10.14
C SER A 48 10.93 -33.43 8.85
N GLY A 49 9.62 -33.18 8.95
CA GLY A 49 8.83 -32.74 7.81
C GLY A 49 9.49 -31.50 7.18
N PRO A 50 9.29 -31.24 5.87
CA PRO A 50 9.79 -30.03 5.27
C PRO A 50 9.32 -28.85 6.11
N ALA A 51 10.26 -27.99 6.55
CA ALA A 51 9.91 -26.74 7.19
C ALA A 51 8.95 -26.00 6.25
N ALA A 52 7.78 -25.61 6.77
CA ALA A 52 6.83 -24.82 5.98
C ALA A 52 7.57 -23.55 5.52
N GLU A 53 7.48 -23.27 4.21
CA GLU A 53 8.05 -22.04 3.68
C GLU A 53 7.41 -20.85 4.41
N PRO A 54 8.17 -19.79 4.73
CA PRO A 54 7.62 -18.62 5.40
C PRO A 54 6.54 -17.99 4.52
N GLN A 55 5.42 -17.61 5.14
CA GLN A 55 4.36 -16.88 4.45
C GLN A 55 4.94 -15.60 3.87
N SER A 56 4.70 -15.34 2.59
CA SER A 56 5.23 -14.19 1.87
C SER A 56 4.12 -13.19 1.55
N PHE A 57 4.41 -11.91 1.75
CA PHE A 57 3.52 -10.79 1.42
C PHE A 57 4.25 -9.81 0.52
N ARG A 58 3.56 -9.30 -0.50
CA ARG A 58 4.07 -8.27 -1.41
C ARG A 58 3.56 -6.91 -1.00
N ILE A 59 4.49 -5.95 -0.83
CA ILE A 59 4.19 -4.58 -0.40
C ILE A 59 4.67 -3.61 -1.46
N GLY A 60 3.75 -2.81 -2.03
CA GLY A 60 4.07 -1.72 -2.94
C GLY A 60 4.24 -0.41 -2.19
N ILE A 61 5.38 0.25 -2.28
CA ILE A 61 5.66 1.54 -1.64
C ILE A 61 5.90 2.58 -2.74
N CYS A 62 5.07 3.62 -2.79
CA CYS A 62 5.28 4.76 -3.69
C CYS A 62 5.59 6.02 -2.89
N ASN A 63 6.73 6.65 -3.19
CA ASN A 63 7.10 7.95 -2.68
C ASN A 63 6.69 9.04 -3.69
N TYR A 64 6.24 10.20 -3.18
CA TYR A 64 5.77 11.30 -4.03
C TYR A 64 6.90 11.99 -4.78
N VAL A 65 7.98 12.33 -4.08
CA VAL A 65 9.09 13.10 -4.64
C VAL A 65 10.40 12.76 -3.93
N ASP A 66 11.53 12.99 -4.60
CA ASP A 66 12.86 12.85 -4.01
C ASP A 66 13.14 14.02 -3.07
N ASP A 67 12.75 13.86 -1.81
CA ASP A 67 12.94 14.77 -0.70
C ASP A 67 13.54 14.04 0.50
N ALA A 68 14.48 14.69 1.19
CA ALA A 68 15.23 14.07 2.28
C ALA A 68 14.34 13.52 3.40
N SER A 69 13.26 14.25 3.76
CA SER A 69 12.35 13.83 4.82
C SER A 69 11.49 12.66 4.40
N LEU A 70 10.96 12.70 3.17
CA LEU A 70 10.15 11.60 2.63
C LEU A 70 10.99 10.35 2.41
N ASN A 71 12.22 10.49 1.92
CA ASN A 71 13.15 9.37 1.75
C ASN A 71 13.47 8.71 3.09
N GLN A 72 13.69 9.50 4.17
CA GLN A 72 13.91 8.97 5.50
C GLN A 72 12.69 8.17 6.02
N ILE A 73 11.47 8.62 5.71
CA ILE A 73 10.25 7.88 6.04
C ILE A 73 10.25 6.52 5.34
N VAL A 74 10.54 6.48 4.03
CA VAL A 74 10.60 5.22 3.26
C VAL A 74 11.66 4.28 3.83
N GLU A 75 12.87 4.78 4.12
CA GLU A 75 13.96 3.99 4.71
C GLU A 75 13.54 3.37 6.06
N ASN A 76 12.89 4.15 6.93
CA ASN A 76 12.42 3.66 8.22
C ASN A 76 11.27 2.64 8.07
N ILE A 77 10.37 2.81 7.11
CA ILE A 77 9.32 1.82 6.81
C ILE A 77 9.97 0.50 6.37
N GLN A 78 10.92 0.54 5.45
CA GLN A 78 11.61 -0.66 4.97
C GLN A 78 12.39 -1.36 6.10
N ALA A 79 13.14 -0.60 6.90
CA ALA A 79 13.86 -1.14 8.05
C ALA A 79 12.90 -1.80 9.06
N ARG A 80 11.76 -1.18 9.34
CA ARG A 80 10.78 -1.76 10.26
C ARG A 80 10.11 -3.02 9.69
N LEU A 81 9.85 -3.08 8.40
CA LEU A 81 9.35 -4.28 7.74
C LEU A 81 10.35 -5.45 7.85
N GLU A 82 11.66 -5.19 7.71
CA GLU A 82 12.68 -6.21 7.94
C GLU A 82 12.68 -6.75 9.38
N GLU A 83 12.50 -5.87 10.38
CA GLU A 83 12.39 -6.28 11.78
C GLU A 83 11.16 -7.15 12.00
N ILE A 84 9.99 -6.72 11.50
CA ILE A 84 8.73 -7.46 11.59
C ILE A 84 8.85 -8.83 10.89
N SER A 85 9.53 -8.89 9.74
CA SER A 85 9.82 -10.13 9.04
C SER A 85 10.52 -11.13 9.94
N LYS A 86 11.57 -10.69 10.65
CA LYS A 86 12.33 -11.52 11.61
C LYS A 86 11.48 -11.89 12.83
N GLU A 87 10.73 -10.93 13.39
CA GLU A 87 9.88 -11.14 14.58
C GLU A 87 8.74 -12.12 14.32
N LYS A 88 8.14 -12.08 13.14
CA LYS A 88 6.95 -12.87 12.79
C LYS A 88 7.26 -14.14 12.01
N GLY A 89 8.48 -14.30 11.51
CA GLY A 89 8.84 -15.43 10.64
C GLY A 89 8.11 -15.41 9.29
N VAL A 90 7.83 -14.22 8.77
CA VAL A 90 7.21 -13.99 7.46
C VAL A 90 8.21 -13.34 6.51
N GLN A 91 7.94 -13.35 5.21
CA GLN A 91 8.75 -12.66 4.22
C GLN A 91 7.96 -11.49 3.62
N PHE A 92 8.57 -10.29 3.57
CA PHE A 92 8.06 -9.18 2.80
C PHE A 92 8.87 -9.01 1.51
N VAL A 93 8.16 -9.01 0.37
CA VAL A 93 8.71 -8.64 -0.93
C VAL A 93 8.30 -7.19 -1.17
N ILE A 94 9.27 -6.28 -1.13
CA ILE A 94 9.01 -4.84 -1.23
C ILE A 94 9.29 -4.38 -2.65
N ASP A 95 8.28 -3.83 -3.31
CA ASP A 95 8.38 -3.10 -4.56
C ASP A 95 8.33 -1.60 -4.24
N TYR A 96 9.42 -0.88 -4.45
CA TYR A 96 9.52 0.55 -4.17
C TYR A 96 9.74 1.35 -5.45
N ASP A 97 9.04 2.48 -5.57
CA ASP A 97 9.26 3.44 -6.65
C ASP A 97 8.94 4.88 -6.20
N ASN A 98 9.39 5.87 -6.97
CA ASN A 98 9.17 7.29 -6.74
C ASN A 98 8.54 7.92 -7.97
N CYS A 99 7.42 8.60 -7.81
CA CYS A 99 6.71 9.20 -8.94
C CYS A 99 7.21 10.59 -9.34
N ASN A 100 8.16 11.18 -8.60
CA ASN A 100 8.74 12.51 -8.88
C ASN A 100 7.70 13.60 -9.12
N ALA A 101 6.61 13.58 -8.34
CA ALA A 101 5.46 14.48 -8.47
C ALA A 101 4.74 14.43 -9.83
N ASP A 102 4.97 13.39 -10.64
CA ASP A 102 4.29 13.17 -11.92
C ASP A 102 3.08 12.25 -11.75
N ALA A 103 1.89 12.77 -12.03
CA ALA A 103 0.65 12.03 -11.87
C ALA A 103 0.55 10.81 -12.80
N THR A 104 1.12 10.88 -14.01
CA THR A 104 1.09 9.76 -14.96
C THR A 104 2.02 8.63 -14.51
N VAL A 105 3.20 8.99 -14.02
CA VAL A 105 4.16 8.04 -13.44
C VAL A 105 3.55 7.38 -12.20
N MET A 106 2.91 8.17 -11.33
CA MET A 106 2.22 7.67 -10.13
C MET A 106 1.16 6.62 -10.48
N GLU A 107 0.30 6.90 -11.48
CA GLU A 107 -0.70 5.95 -11.95
C GLU A 107 -0.08 4.63 -12.45
N GLN A 108 1.01 4.72 -13.21
CA GLN A 108 1.72 3.54 -13.71
C GLN A 108 2.32 2.71 -12.58
N ILE A 109 2.95 3.35 -11.60
CA ILE A 109 3.53 2.67 -10.42
C ILE A 109 2.44 1.92 -9.66
N ILE A 110 1.30 2.57 -9.35
CA ILE A 110 0.20 1.95 -8.62
C ILE A 110 -0.39 0.78 -9.41
N ALA A 111 -0.60 0.95 -10.72
CA ALA A 111 -1.08 -0.13 -11.59
C ALA A 111 -0.10 -1.32 -11.63
N ASN A 112 1.21 -1.06 -11.63
CA ASN A 112 2.23 -2.10 -11.56
C ASN A 112 2.17 -2.87 -10.24
N PHE A 113 2.01 -2.20 -9.10
CA PHE A 113 1.86 -2.86 -7.81
C PHE A 113 0.63 -3.76 -7.78
N GLN A 114 -0.52 -3.28 -8.26
CA GLN A 114 -1.74 -4.08 -8.34
C GLN A 114 -1.59 -5.29 -9.26
N SER A 115 -1.01 -5.11 -10.45
CA SER A 115 -0.80 -6.19 -11.40
C SER A 115 0.22 -7.24 -10.92
N SER A 116 1.16 -6.84 -10.07
CA SER A 116 2.10 -7.73 -9.40
C SER A 116 1.48 -8.49 -8.22
N GLY A 117 0.23 -8.20 -7.87
CA GLY A 117 -0.47 -8.82 -6.75
C GLY A 117 0.00 -8.31 -5.40
N ALA A 118 0.15 -6.99 -5.23
CA ALA A 118 0.48 -6.40 -3.94
C ALA A 118 -0.63 -6.68 -2.91
N ASP A 119 -0.23 -7.21 -1.75
CA ASP A 119 -1.11 -7.50 -0.62
C ASP A 119 -1.41 -6.25 0.20
N LEU A 120 -0.53 -5.23 0.12
CA LEU A 120 -0.61 -3.96 0.83
C LEU A 120 0.08 -2.88 0.00
N LEU A 121 -0.50 -1.67 0.01
CA LEU A 121 0.10 -0.49 -0.58
C LEU A 121 0.49 0.52 0.50
N VAL A 122 1.63 1.18 0.32
CA VAL A 122 2.09 2.27 1.18
C VAL A 122 2.26 3.53 0.34
N GLY A 123 1.44 4.54 0.62
CA GLY A 123 1.49 5.84 -0.05
C GLY A 123 2.18 6.88 0.82
N VAL A 124 3.31 7.41 0.36
CA VAL A 124 4.04 8.48 1.06
C VAL A 124 3.69 9.83 0.46
N ALA A 125 3.13 10.70 1.26
CA ALA A 125 2.50 11.99 0.98
C ALA A 125 1.04 11.90 0.49
N THR A 126 0.29 12.98 0.71
CA THR A 126 -1.16 13.07 0.44
C THR A 126 -1.55 12.68 -1.00
N PRO A 127 -0.89 13.18 -2.08
CA PRO A 127 -1.31 12.85 -3.44
C PRO A 127 -1.24 11.36 -3.76
N VAL A 128 -0.20 10.67 -3.25
CA VAL A 128 -0.03 9.22 -3.46
C VAL A 128 -1.10 8.43 -2.70
N ALA A 129 -1.35 8.80 -1.44
CA ALA A 129 -2.36 8.15 -0.62
C ALA A 129 -3.77 8.24 -1.24
N MET A 130 -4.17 9.43 -1.71
CA MET A 130 -5.45 9.65 -2.39
C MET A 130 -5.56 8.82 -3.67
N ARG A 131 -4.48 8.73 -4.44
CA ARG A 131 -4.49 7.94 -5.68
C ARG A 131 -4.56 6.44 -5.42
N MET A 132 -3.86 5.95 -4.39
CA MET A 132 -3.95 4.55 -3.96
C MET A 132 -5.34 4.22 -3.43
N GLN A 133 -5.97 5.11 -2.65
CA GLN A 133 -7.36 4.93 -2.20
C GLN A 133 -8.29 4.69 -3.38
N THR A 134 -8.29 5.62 -4.35
CA THR A 134 -9.12 5.50 -5.57
C THR A 134 -8.82 4.21 -6.34
N ALA A 135 -7.55 3.85 -6.50
CA ALA A 135 -7.15 2.66 -7.24
C ALA A 135 -7.57 1.35 -6.55
N THR A 136 -7.82 1.37 -5.25
CA THR A 136 -8.17 0.18 -4.45
C THR A 136 -9.64 0.08 -4.06
N GLU A 137 -10.51 0.98 -4.52
CA GLU A 137 -11.95 1.00 -4.20
C GLU A 137 -12.62 -0.35 -4.48
N ASP A 138 -12.34 -0.96 -5.64
CA ASP A 138 -12.95 -2.24 -6.04
C ASP A 138 -12.26 -3.46 -5.41
N THR A 139 -10.94 -3.40 -5.19
CA THR A 139 -10.14 -4.53 -4.70
C THR A 139 -10.10 -4.63 -3.19
N GLN A 140 -10.34 -3.52 -2.49
CA GLN A 140 -10.21 -3.38 -1.04
C GLN A 140 -8.80 -3.77 -0.53
N THR A 141 -7.79 -3.69 -1.40
CA THR A 141 -6.39 -3.87 -1.01
C THR A 141 -6.05 -2.84 0.07
N PRO A 142 -5.52 -3.24 1.23
CA PRO A 142 -5.16 -2.31 2.29
C PRO A 142 -4.19 -1.23 1.84
N VAL A 143 -4.44 0.01 2.23
CA VAL A 143 -3.56 1.15 1.98
C VAL A 143 -3.13 1.77 3.30
N VAL A 144 -1.82 1.92 3.48
CA VAL A 144 -1.24 2.64 4.63
C VAL A 144 -0.59 3.92 4.11
N PHE A 145 -1.06 5.06 4.59
CA PHE A 145 -0.43 6.33 4.26
C PHE A 145 0.61 6.75 5.31
N ALA A 146 1.61 7.49 4.86
CA ALA A 146 2.58 8.18 5.70
C ALA A 146 2.76 9.62 5.19
N ALA A 147 3.09 10.56 6.09
CA ALA A 147 3.25 11.97 5.77
C ALA A 147 2.01 12.58 5.07
N VAL A 148 0.84 12.40 5.67
CA VAL A 148 -0.41 13.04 5.26
C VAL A 148 -0.82 14.06 6.31
N SER A 149 -0.84 15.33 5.95
CA SER A 149 -1.04 16.43 6.91
C SER A 149 -2.49 16.51 7.42
N ASP A 150 -3.45 16.25 6.55
CA ASP A 150 -4.88 16.27 6.90
C ASP A 150 -5.61 15.08 6.24
N PRO A 151 -5.56 13.88 6.83
CA PRO A 151 -6.18 12.71 6.23
C PRO A 151 -7.72 12.75 6.22
N ILE A 152 -8.34 13.54 7.10
CA ILE A 152 -9.80 13.76 7.11
C ILE A 152 -10.16 14.73 5.99
N GLY A 153 -9.51 15.88 5.90
CA GLY A 153 -9.74 16.87 4.84
C GLY A 153 -9.44 16.33 3.43
N ALA A 154 -8.46 15.43 3.31
CA ALA A 154 -8.16 14.72 2.07
C ALA A 154 -9.17 13.59 1.73
N GLY A 155 -10.12 13.29 2.62
CA GLY A 155 -11.12 12.24 2.41
C GLY A 155 -10.55 10.82 2.48
N LEU A 156 -9.39 10.63 3.07
CA LEU A 156 -8.76 9.31 3.21
C LEU A 156 -9.37 8.50 4.33
N VAL A 157 -9.79 9.15 5.40
CA VAL A 157 -10.39 8.52 6.58
C VAL A 157 -11.59 9.34 7.08
N GLU A 158 -12.55 8.67 7.71
CA GLU A 158 -13.72 9.34 8.33
C GLU A 158 -13.32 10.08 9.61
N SER A 159 -12.46 9.46 10.42
CA SER A 159 -11.84 10.05 11.61
C SER A 159 -10.49 9.40 11.89
N LEU A 160 -9.70 10.01 12.80
CA LEU A 160 -8.38 9.45 13.16
C LEU A 160 -8.51 8.17 14.00
N GLU A 161 -9.59 8.04 14.78
CA GLU A 161 -9.85 6.89 15.65
C GLU A 161 -10.53 5.73 14.90
N ALA A 162 -11.32 6.05 13.86
CA ALA A 162 -12.06 5.08 13.06
C ALA A 162 -11.97 5.46 11.58
N PRO A 163 -10.97 4.97 10.87
CA PRO A 163 -10.73 5.31 9.45
C PRO A 163 -11.90 5.02 8.50
N GLY A 164 -12.70 3.98 8.75
CA GLY A 164 -13.96 3.71 8.03
C GLY A 164 -13.81 2.93 6.72
N SER A 165 -12.60 2.74 6.21
CA SER A 165 -12.34 2.06 4.93
C SER A 165 -11.10 1.15 4.98
N ASN A 166 -10.62 0.71 3.79
CA ASN A 166 -9.36 -0.03 3.65
C ASN A 166 -8.10 0.85 3.78
N VAL A 167 -8.26 2.12 4.17
CA VAL A 167 -7.18 3.11 4.26
C VAL A 167 -6.93 3.49 5.72
N THR A 168 -5.66 3.47 6.15
CA THR A 168 -5.20 3.94 7.46
C THR A 168 -3.78 4.47 7.34
N GLY A 169 -3.23 5.05 8.41
CA GLY A 169 -1.84 5.51 8.34
C GLY A 169 -1.44 6.46 9.47
N THR A 170 -0.40 7.26 9.20
CA THR A 170 0.16 8.24 10.12
C THR A 170 0.09 9.64 9.54
N SER A 171 -0.51 10.57 10.30
CA SER A 171 -0.52 11.99 9.95
C SER A 171 0.77 12.67 10.40
N ASP A 172 1.23 13.62 9.59
CA ASP A 172 2.26 14.61 9.93
C ASP A 172 1.63 15.98 10.24
N TYR A 173 0.46 15.98 10.88
CA TYR A 173 -0.28 17.18 11.23
C TYR A 173 0.64 18.26 11.82
N LEU A 174 0.54 19.48 11.27
CA LEU A 174 1.26 20.64 11.72
C LEU A 174 0.34 21.59 12.49
N ASP A 175 0.67 21.88 13.75
CA ASP A 175 0.00 22.94 14.51
C ASP A 175 0.49 24.31 13.99
N THR A 176 -0.19 24.81 12.98
CA THR A 176 0.14 26.09 12.33
C THR A 176 0.08 27.28 13.32
N ALA A 177 -0.82 27.24 14.30
CA ALA A 177 -0.89 28.29 15.33
C ALA A 177 0.35 28.27 16.23
N ALA A 178 0.87 27.10 16.57
CA ALA A 178 2.13 26.99 17.32
C ALA A 178 3.31 27.50 16.48
N VAL A 179 3.36 27.21 15.20
CA VAL A 179 4.39 27.75 14.28
C VAL A 179 4.32 29.27 14.22
N MET A 180 3.13 29.86 14.07
CA MET A 180 2.97 31.31 14.07
C MET A 180 3.44 31.94 15.40
N LYS A 181 3.11 31.33 16.53
CA LYS A 181 3.62 31.78 17.85
C LYS A 181 5.14 31.76 17.93
N LEU A 182 5.79 30.74 17.35
CA LEU A 182 7.25 30.66 17.30
C LEU A 182 7.85 31.78 16.44
N ILE A 183 7.23 32.07 15.27
CA ILE A 183 7.67 33.20 14.42
C ILE A 183 7.66 34.53 15.19
N PHE A 184 6.54 34.83 15.85
CA PHE A 184 6.43 36.08 16.63
C PHE A 184 7.24 36.09 17.95
N ALA A 185 7.58 34.93 18.49
CA ALA A 185 8.53 34.81 19.58
C ALA A 185 9.97 35.09 19.11
N ALA A 186 10.31 34.70 17.88
CA ALA A 186 11.63 34.96 17.29
C ALA A 186 11.78 36.39 16.77
N ASP A 187 10.70 36.98 16.23
CA ASP A 187 10.65 38.37 15.74
C ASP A 187 9.35 39.04 16.25
N PRO A 188 9.38 39.63 17.46
CA PRO A 188 8.21 40.27 18.04
C PRO A 188 7.74 41.54 17.29
N ASP A 189 8.59 42.11 16.47
CA ASP A 189 8.32 43.34 15.69
C ASP A 189 7.76 43.01 14.27
N ALA A 190 7.63 41.75 13.94
CA ALA A 190 7.06 41.33 12.66
C ALA A 190 5.60 41.80 12.53
N SER A 191 5.34 42.70 11.60
CA SER A 191 4.02 43.31 11.35
C SER A 191 3.36 42.84 10.07
N LYS A 192 4.09 42.07 9.25
CA LYS A 192 3.61 41.53 7.96
C LYS A 192 4.25 40.20 7.65
N ILE A 193 3.42 39.24 7.26
CA ILE A 193 3.83 37.85 6.95
C ILE A 193 3.64 37.55 5.47
N GLY A 194 4.60 36.88 4.85
CA GLY A 194 4.46 36.30 3.51
C GLY A 194 4.03 34.85 3.61
N LEU A 195 2.92 34.49 2.95
CA LEU A 195 2.44 33.12 2.80
C LEU A 195 2.78 32.63 1.39
N LEU A 196 3.68 31.66 1.30
CA LEU A 196 4.06 31.02 0.03
C LEU A 196 3.57 29.56 0.05
N TYR A 197 2.79 29.16 -0.94
CA TYR A 197 2.25 27.81 -1.02
C TYR A 197 1.88 27.44 -2.46
N ASP A 198 1.70 26.15 -2.70
CA ASP A 198 1.15 25.62 -3.95
C ASP A 198 -0.37 25.42 -3.81
N ALA A 199 -1.15 26.19 -4.57
CA ALA A 199 -2.61 26.12 -4.54
C ALA A 199 -3.16 24.83 -5.17
N GLY A 200 -2.34 24.10 -5.94
CA GLY A 200 -2.68 22.80 -6.52
C GLY A 200 -2.43 21.61 -5.60
N GLN A 201 -1.87 21.84 -4.42
CA GLN A 201 -1.58 20.77 -3.46
C GLN A 201 -2.56 20.77 -2.28
N ASP A 202 -3.33 19.67 -2.15
CA ASP A 202 -4.30 19.50 -1.06
C ASP A 202 -3.65 19.61 0.33
N SER A 203 -2.40 19.16 0.50
CA SER A 203 -1.64 19.28 1.75
C SER A 203 -1.40 20.72 2.21
N SER A 204 -1.45 21.71 1.32
CA SER A 204 -1.28 23.15 1.66
C SER A 204 -2.55 23.76 2.23
N THR A 205 -3.73 23.26 1.85
CA THR A 205 -5.02 23.94 2.04
C THR A 205 -5.33 24.20 3.53
N ALA A 206 -5.26 23.19 4.38
CA ALA A 206 -5.58 23.31 5.80
C ALA A 206 -4.56 24.18 6.54
N ALA A 207 -3.27 24.03 6.24
CA ALA A 207 -2.20 24.82 6.88
C ALA A 207 -2.32 26.30 6.55
N ILE A 208 -2.56 26.66 5.28
CA ILE A 208 -2.72 28.06 4.85
C ILE A 208 -4.01 28.67 5.40
N ALA A 209 -5.12 27.95 5.43
CA ALA A 209 -6.36 28.44 6.06
C ALA A 209 -6.15 28.74 7.56
N SER A 210 -5.45 27.85 8.28
CA SER A 210 -5.11 28.06 9.69
C SER A 210 -4.15 29.22 9.92
N ALA A 211 -3.16 29.40 9.03
CA ALA A 211 -2.25 30.55 9.10
C ALA A 211 -3.00 31.88 8.93
N LYS A 212 -3.87 31.97 7.92
CA LYS A 212 -4.69 33.16 7.65
C LYS A 212 -5.62 33.47 8.81
N ALA A 213 -6.32 32.46 9.35
CA ALA A 213 -7.19 32.63 10.51
C ALA A 213 -6.41 33.18 11.72
N TYR A 214 -5.22 32.64 12.00
CA TYR A 214 -4.36 33.16 13.09
C TYR A 214 -3.95 34.58 12.86
N LEU A 215 -3.54 34.97 11.64
CA LEU A 215 -3.10 36.33 11.30
C LEU A 215 -4.25 37.33 11.40
N ASP A 216 -5.44 36.96 10.88
CA ASP A 216 -6.66 37.77 10.96
C ASP A 216 -7.10 38.03 12.41
N GLU A 217 -7.12 36.95 13.25
CA GLU A 217 -7.46 37.07 14.69
C GLU A 217 -6.51 37.99 15.47
N ASN A 218 -5.25 38.06 15.06
CA ASN A 218 -4.23 38.87 15.72
C ASN A 218 -4.02 40.25 15.05
N GLY A 219 -4.78 40.55 13.98
CA GLY A 219 -4.68 41.82 13.25
C GLY A 219 -3.35 42.03 12.53
N ILE A 220 -2.71 40.99 12.07
CA ILE A 220 -1.41 40.97 11.41
C ILE A 220 -1.61 40.97 9.90
N GLU A 221 -0.99 41.91 9.20
CA GLU A 221 -1.05 41.92 7.73
C GLU A 221 -0.32 40.74 7.09
N TYR A 222 -0.84 40.25 5.98
CA TYR A 222 -0.16 39.22 5.19
C TYR A 222 -0.29 39.46 3.70
N VAL A 223 0.59 38.83 2.93
CA VAL A 223 0.56 38.77 1.48
C VAL A 223 0.67 37.30 1.07
N GLU A 224 -0.03 36.94 0.01
CA GLU A 224 -0.03 35.58 -0.51
C GLU A 224 0.71 35.51 -1.85
N HIS A 225 1.53 34.48 -2.01
CA HIS A 225 2.08 34.08 -3.30
C HIS A 225 1.86 32.57 -3.48
N THR A 226 1.31 32.21 -4.62
CA THR A 226 1.13 30.81 -5.00
C THR A 226 2.17 30.42 -6.04
N GLY A 227 2.83 29.30 -5.81
CA GLY A 227 3.61 28.57 -6.81
C GLY A 227 2.71 27.60 -7.60
N SER A 228 3.16 27.17 -8.74
CA SER A 228 2.55 26.10 -9.56
C SER A 228 3.64 25.17 -10.05
#